data_433f4b873a455235cb9d1ce5b3dd42b1
#
_entry.id   433f4b873a455235cb9d1ce5b3dd42b1
#
_cell.length_a   1.000
_cell.length_b   1.000
_cell.length_c   1.000
_cell.angle_alpha   90.00
_cell.angle_beta   90.00
_cell.angle_gamma   90.00
#
_symmetry.space_group_name_H-M   'P 1'
#
loop_
_entity.id
_entity.type
_entity.pdbx_description
1 polymer ?
#
loop_
_entity_poly.entity_id
_entity_poly.type
_entity_poly.pdbx_seq_one_letter_code
_entity_poly.pdbx_strand_id
1 'polypeptide(L)'
;WMGARPGEPQLPLYALLDDKIEGIAFASMAEQPPQFVGLGEGLGLSSPNEKSLQQQTKGVAEQWQELVEAWRGSLTALANDFIAGNARVDPVSGACRYCDLASVCRVRQLEPGEMNRAGEVEGAI
;
A
#
# COMPACT_ATOMS: atom_id res chain seq x y z
N TRP A 1 -1.56 -2.49 0.17
CA TRP A 1 -0.65 -2.14 1.28
C TRP A 1 0.83 -2.22 0.90
N MET A 2 1.16 -2.72 -0.30
CA MET A 2 2.52 -2.95 -0.76
C MET A 2 3.02 -1.82 -1.66
N GLY A 3 4.35 -1.77 -1.84
CA GLY A 3 5.03 -0.84 -2.73
C GLY A 3 5.36 0.51 -2.11
N ALA A 4 6.02 1.35 -2.88
CA ALA A 4 6.48 2.67 -2.45
C ALA A 4 5.34 3.65 -2.12
N ARG A 5 4.13 3.38 -2.63
CA ARG A 5 2.93 4.22 -2.44
C ARG A 5 1.75 3.32 -2.09
N PRO A 6 1.64 2.85 -0.84
CA PRO A 6 0.52 2.00 -0.40
C PRO A 6 -0.81 2.71 -0.62
N GLY A 7 -1.74 2.07 -1.35
CA GLY A 7 -3.07 2.63 -1.62
C GLY A 7 -3.95 2.77 -0.37
N GLU A 8 -3.67 1.93 0.64
CA GLU A 8 -4.40 1.88 1.93
C GLU A 8 -3.38 1.96 3.08
N PRO A 9 -2.83 3.13 3.39
CA PRO A 9 -1.70 3.27 4.32
C PRO A 9 -2.08 3.15 5.79
N GLN A 10 -3.37 3.15 6.14
CA GLN A 10 -3.84 3.22 7.53
C GLN A 10 -3.36 2.03 8.37
N LEU A 11 -3.56 0.80 7.92
CA LEU A 11 -3.12 -0.38 8.67
C LEU A 11 -1.59 -0.51 8.74
N PRO A 12 -0.82 -0.32 7.65
CA PRO A 12 0.62 -0.18 7.71
C PRO A 12 1.09 0.86 8.73
N LEU A 13 0.44 2.02 8.79
CA LEU A 13 0.79 3.06 9.76
C LEU A 13 0.56 2.59 11.20
N TYR A 14 -0.55 1.89 11.46
CA TYR A 14 -0.83 1.33 12.79
C TYR A 14 0.18 0.26 13.20
N ALA A 15 0.65 -0.56 12.25
CA ALA A 15 1.70 -1.54 12.51
C ALA A 15 3.03 -0.92 12.97
N LEU A 16 3.27 0.36 12.69
CA LEU A 16 4.47 1.07 13.13
C LEU A 16 4.37 1.64 14.55
N LEU A 17 3.20 1.56 15.20
CA LEU A 17 2.99 2.18 16.51
C LEU A 17 3.51 1.31 17.67
N ASP A 18 3.60 0.00 17.49
CA ASP A 18 4.06 -0.93 18.53
C ASP A 18 4.79 -2.12 17.89
N ASP A 19 6.02 -2.35 18.30
CA ASP A 19 6.86 -3.44 17.81
C ASP A 19 6.35 -4.85 18.19
N LYS A 20 5.31 -4.94 19.02
CA LYS A 20 4.63 -6.19 19.40
C LYS A 20 3.51 -6.57 18.45
N ILE A 21 3.19 -5.73 17.47
CA ILE A 21 2.18 -6.06 16.46
C ILE A 21 2.78 -7.08 15.51
N GLU A 22 2.14 -8.23 15.39
CA GLU A 22 2.55 -9.35 14.54
C GLU A 22 1.63 -9.55 13.33
N GLY A 23 0.65 -8.67 13.15
CA GLY A 23 -0.27 -8.72 12.03
C GLY A 23 -1.31 -7.61 12.05
N ILE A 24 -1.92 -7.38 10.91
CA ILE A 24 -2.97 -6.39 10.68
C ILE A 24 -4.12 -7.01 9.90
N ALA A 25 -5.36 -6.65 10.23
CA ALA A 25 -6.51 -7.15 9.49
C ALA A 25 -7.71 -6.18 9.58
N PHE A 26 -8.53 -6.20 8.53
CA PHE A 26 -9.89 -5.68 8.55
C PHE A 26 -10.88 -6.80 8.82
N ALA A 27 -11.90 -6.53 9.63
CA ALA A 27 -13.07 -7.39 9.75
C ALA A 27 -14.06 -7.00 8.64
N SER A 28 -14.27 -7.87 7.66
CA SER A 28 -15.28 -7.71 6.62
C SER A 28 -16.63 -8.20 7.15
N MET A 29 -17.52 -7.27 7.47
CA MET A 29 -18.88 -7.58 7.98
C MET A 29 -19.90 -7.78 6.85
N ALA A 30 -19.53 -7.44 5.61
CA ALA A 30 -20.43 -7.58 4.45
C ALA A 30 -20.56 -9.04 3.97
N GLU A 31 -19.61 -9.89 4.33
CA GLU A 31 -19.61 -11.29 3.99
C GLU A 31 -20.29 -12.14 5.05
N GLN A 32 -20.85 -13.29 4.65
CA GLN A 32 -21.48 -14.22 5.56
C GLN A 32 -20.91 -15.64 5.37
N PRO A 33 -20.19 -16.19 6.37
CA PRO A 33 -19.85 -15.55 7.66
C PRO A 33 -18.87 -14.38 7.53
N PRO A 34 -18.83 -13.46 8.51
CA PRO A 34 -17.84 -12.39 8.55
C PRO A 34 -16.42 -12.94 8.43
N GLN A 35 -15.56 -12.25 7.70
CA GLN A 35 -14.19 -12.68 7.44
C GLN A 35 -13.19 -11.61 7.85
N PHE A 36 -11.99 -12.05 8.23
CA PHE A 36 -10.85 -11.16 8.39
C PHE A 36 -10.02 -11.16 7.11
N VAL A 37 -9.66 -9.98 6.64
CA VAL A 37 -8.78 -9.77 5.48
C VAL A 37 -7.56 -9.00 5.96
N GLY A 38 -6.40 -9.65 5.99
CA GLY A 38 -5.21 -9.04 6.60
C GLY A 38 -3.92 -9.73 6.21
N LEU A 39 -2.86 -9.30 6.87
CA LEU A 39 -1.49 -9.82 6.73
C LEU A 39 -0.93 -10.13 8.11
N GLY A 40 -0.19 -11.20 8.23
CA GLY A 40 0.46 -11.61 9.48
C GLY A 40 0.74 -13.09 9.49
N GLU A 41 1.54 -13.53 10.46
CA GLU A 41 1.85 -14.93 10.69
C GLU A 41 1.08 -15.45 11.90
N GLY A 42 0.41 -16.60 11.74
CA GLY A 42 -0.20 -17.30 12.87
C GLY A 42 -1.32 -16.56 13.60
N LEU A 43 -1.98 -15.60 12.97
CA LEU A 43 -3.02 -14.79 13.60
C LEU A 43 -4.28 -15.59 13.98
N GLY A 44 -4.38 -16.85 13.58
CA GLY A 44 -5.56 -17.69 13.83
C GLY A 44 -6.86 -17.15 13.21
N LEU A 45 -6.75 -16.10 12.40
CA LEU A 45 -7.86 -15.41 11.73
C LEU A 45 -8.22 -16.07 10.39
N SER A 46 -7.54 -17.15 10.08
CA SER A 46 -7.43 -17.64 8.71
C SER A 46 -8.42 -18.74 8.41
N SER A 47 -8.88 -18.68 7.19
CA SER A 47 -9.41 -19.78 6.40
C SER A 47 -8.44 -20.99 6.44
N PRO A 48 -8.93 -22.23 6.29
CA PRO A 48 -8.10 -23.45 6.30
C PRO A 48 -6.97 -23.49 5.24
N ASN A 49 -6.84 -22.48 4.41
CA ASN A 49 -5.78 -22.28 3.43
C ASN A 49 -4.93 -21.06 3.77
N GLU A 50 -4.39 -21.01 4.99
CA GLU A 50 -3.51 -19.91 5.41
C GLU A 50 -2.26 -19.83 4.50
N LYS A 51 -2.17 -18.71 3.76
CA LYS A 51 -1.01 -18.42 2.92
C LYS A 51 0.13 -17.94 3.80
N SER A 52 1.36 -18.35 3.50
CA SER A 52 2.55 -17.75 4.13
C SER A 52 2.60 -16.24 3.88
N LEU A 53 3.30 -15.50 4.73
CA LEU A 53 3.45 -14.05 4.54
C LEU A 53 4.05 -13.73 3.16
N GLN A 54 5.03 -14.50 2.70
CA GLN A 54 5.61 -14.37 1.37
C GLN A 54 4.56 -14.49 0.25
N GLN A 55 3.62 -15.43 0.38
CA GLN A 55 2.53 -15.58 -0.59
C GLN A 55 1.51 -14.43 -0.51
N GLN A 56 1.22 -13.96 0.69
CA GLN A 56 0.31 -12.82 0.92
C GLN A 56 0.89 -11.53 0.35
N THR A 57 2.19 -11.32 0.49
CA THR A 57 2.91 -10.13 0.02
C THR A 57 3.41 -10.24 -1.42
N LYS A 58 3.15 -11.36 -2.11
CA LYS A 58 3.65 -11.67 -3.46
C LYS A 58 5.18 -11.59 -3.55
N GLY A 59 5.86 -12.04 -2.51
CA GLY A 59 7.32 -12.09 -2.45
C GLY A 59 7.99 -10.79 -1.97
N VAL A 60 7.24 -9.79 -1.53
CA VAL A 60 7.81 -8.53 -1.00
C VAL A 60 8.51 -8.75 0.33
N ALA A 61 7.99 -9.64 1.19
CA ALA A 61 8.58 -9.97 2.48
C ALA A 61 8.35 -11.44 2.82
N GLU A 62 9.33 -12.06 3.46
CA GLU A 62 9.24 -13.42 4.00
C GLU A 62 8.92 -13.39 5.50
N GLN A 63 9.32 -12.34 6.21
CA GLN A 63 9.14 -12.15 7.64
C GLN A 63 8.36 -10.86 7.92
N TRP A 64 7.64 -10.86 9.05
CA TRP A 64 6.84 -9.69 9.46
C TRP A 64 7.68 -8.43 9.62
N GLN A 65 8.87 -8.54 10.22
CA GLN A 65 9.78 -7.42 10.44
C GLN A 65 10.25 -6.76 9.13
N GLU A 66 10.52 -7.56 8.10
CA GLU A 66 10.89 -7.05 6.77
C GLU A 66 9.76 -6.21 6.17
N LEU A 67 8.51 -6.69 6.32
CA LEU A 67 7.34 -5.96 5.87
C LEU A 67 7.16 -4.64 6.63
N VAL A 68 7.32 -4.65 7.94
CA VAL A 68 7.24 -3.46 8.79
C VAL A 68 8.31 -2.43 8.40
N GLU A 69 9.54 -2.87 8.13
CA GLU A 69 10.61 -1.97 7.67
C GLU A 69 10.34 -1.41 6.27
N ALA A 70 9.81 -2.20 5.36
CA ALA A 70 9.40 -1.73 4.04
C ALA A 70 8.31 -0.64 4.15
N TRP A 71 7.32 -0.82 5.01
CA TRP A 71 6.31 0.19 5.29
C TRP A 71 6.90 1.44 5.95
N ARG A 72 7.82 1.27 6.91
CA ARG A 72 8.51 2.39 7.56
C ARG A 72 9.21 3.25 6.52
N GLY A 73 9.95 2.65 5.61
CA GLY A 73 10.63 3.34 4.52
C GLY A 73 9.65 4.09 3.61
N SER A 74 8.62 3.40 3.12
CA SER A 74 7.63 3.98 2.21
C SER A 74 6.84 5.12 2.85
N LEU A 75 6.35 4.94 4.08
CA LEU A 75 5.56 5.94 4.78
C LEU A 75 6.40 7.14 5.20
N THR A 76 7.66 6.94 5.57
CA THR A 76 8.61 8.03 5.86
C THR A 76 8.88 8.85 4.61
N ALA A 77 9.07 8.21 3.46
CA ALA A 77 9.27 8.91 2.19
C ALA A 77 8.05 9.76 1.82
N LEU A 78 6.83 9.20 1.94
CA LEU A 78 5.59 9.93 1.71
C LEU A 78 5.40 11.11 2.67
N ALA A 79 5.73 10.94 3.94
CA ALA A 79 5.67 12.01 4.94
C ALA A 79 6.67 13.13 4.63
N ASN A 80 7.87 12.80 4.21
CA ASN A 80 8.88 13.79 3.80
C ASN A 80 8.44 14.56 2.55
N ASP A 81 7.87 13.89 1.55
CA ASP A 81 7.30 14.54 0.37
C ASP A 81 6.19 15.52 0.75
N PHE A 82 5.32 15.11 1.66
CA PHE A 82 4.25 15.97 2.17
C PHE A 82 4.80 17.21 2.91
N ILE A 83 5.77 17.01 3.81
CA ILE A 83 6.42 18.11 4.55
C ILE A 83 7.16 19.05 3.60
N ALA A 84 7.79 18.52 2.56
CA ALA A 84 8.48 19.31 1.55
C ALA A 84 7.53 20.06 0.59
N GLY A 85 6.21 19.86 0.72
CA GLY A 85 5.21 20.46 -0.16
C GLY A 85 5.23 19.91 -1.58
N ASN A 86 5.66 18.65 -1.77
CA ASN A 86 5.68 18.02 -3.07
C ASN A 86 4.22 17.70 -3.50
N ALA A 87 3.67 18.56 -4.36
CA ALA A 87 2.30 18.47 -4.86
C ALA A 87 2.24 18.15 -6.36
N ARG A 88 3.22 17.41 -6.88
CA ARG A 88 3.22 17.00 -8.29
C ARG A 88 2.01 16.13 -8.61
N VAL A 89 1.46 16.33 -9.81
CA VAL A 89 0.40 15.45 -10.34
C VAL A 89 1.05 14.18 -10.85
N ASP A 90 0.98 13.13 -10.04
CA ASP A 90 1.62 11.84 -10.29
C ASP A 90 0.68 10.70 -9.83
N PRO A 91 -0.42 10.44 -10.59
CA PRO A 91 -1.38 9.42 -10.23
C PRO A 91 -0.81 8.01 -10.47
N VAL A 92 -0.98 7.11 -9.50
CA VAL A 92 -0.70 5.69 -9.71
C VAL A 92 -1.65 5.10 -10.76
N SER A 93 -1.25 3.99 -11.38
CA SER A 93 -2.07 3.32 -12.40
C SER A 93 -3.49 3.05 -11.89
N GLY A 94 -4.48 3.43 -12.67
CA GLY A 94 -5.90 3.23 -12.35
C GLY A 94 -6.51 4.28 -11.41
N ALA A 95 -5.74 5.15 -10.76
CA ALA A 95 -6.27 6.16 -9.82
C ALA A 95 -7.31 7.10 -10.44
N CYS A 96 -7.18 7.37 -11.73
CA CYS A 96 -8.10 8.28 -12.44
C CYS A 96 -9.38 7.64 -12.93
N ARG A 97 -9.55 6.32 -12.78
CA ARG A 97 -10.69 5.58 -13.37
C ARG A 97 -12.04 6.06 -12.82
N TYR A 98 -12.09 6.37 -11.53
CA TYR A 98 -13.32 6.78 -10.82
C TYR A 98 -13.13 8.12 -10.11
N CYS A 99 -12.19 8.96 -10.58
CA CYS A 99 -11.88 10.24 -9.96
C CYS A 99 -12.76 11.35 -10.54
N ASP A 100 -13.51 12.02 -9.68
CA ASP A 100 -14.39 13.14 -10.05
C ASP A 100 -13.63 14.48 -10.23
N LEU A 101 -12.32 14.50 -9.92
CA LEU A 101 -11.50 15.70 -9.95
C LEU A 101 -10.75 15.92 -11.27
N ALA A 102 -11.04 15.16 -12.32
CA ALA A 102 -10.32 15.21 -13.59
C ALA A 102 -10.29 16.62 -14.23
N SER A 103 -11.35 17.41 -14.02
CA SER A 103 -11.44 18.79 -14.54
C SER A 103 -10.53 19.78 -13.79
N VAL A 104 -10.20 19.47 -12.52
CA VAL A 104 -9.38 20.36 -11.66
C VAL A 104 -7.91 19.96 -11.71
N CYS A 105 -7.61 18.66 -11.69
CA CYS A 105 -6.24 18.17 -11.59
C CYS A 105 -5.42 18.29 -12.88
N ARG A 106 -6.09 18.45 -14.03
CA ARG A 106 -5.47 18.62 -15.35
C ARG A 106 -4.49 17.51 -15.77
N VAL A 107 -4.55 16.34 -15.17
CA VAL A 107 -3.63 15.23 -15.48
C VAL A 107 -3.56 14.89 -16.97
N ARG A 108 -4.66 15.10 -17.71
CA ARG A 108 -4.72 14.85 -19.17
C ARG A 108 -4.00 15.90 -20.01
N GLN A 109 -3.54 17.00 -19.40
CA GLN A 109 -2.77 18.07 -20.04
C GLN A 109 -1.26 17.91 -19.84
N LEU A 110 -0.85 16.94 -19.00
CA LEU A 110 0.56 16.57 -18.87
C LEU A 110 1.04 15.96 -20.18
N GLU A 111 2.22 16.34 -20.63
CA GLU A 111 2.79 15.78 -21.84
C GLU A 111 3.06 14.28 -21.68
N PRO A 112 2.92 13.47 -22.75
CA PRO A 112 3.17 12.02 -22.69
C PRO A 112 4.54 11.63 -22.14
N GLY A 113 5.55 12.47 -22.30
CA GLY A 113 6.91 12.27 -21.77
C GLY A 113 7.04 12.49 -20.26
N GLU A 114 6.11 13.20 -19.62
CA GLU A 114 6.09 13.37 -18.18
C GLU A 114 5.35 12.22 -17.48
N MET A 115 4.37 11.63 -18.14
CA MET A 115 3.65 10.45 -17.63
C MET A 115 4.51 9.18 -17.64
N ASN A 116 5.43 9.02 -18.60
CA ASN A 116 6.29 7.83 -18.67
C ASN A 116 7.39 7.82 -17.60
N ARG A 117 7.81 8.97 -17.07
CA ARG A 117 8.79 9.00 -15.96
C ARG A 117 8.23 8.49 -14.64
N ALA A 118 6.92 8.51 -14.46
CA ALA A 118 6.27 7.93 -13.28
C ALA A 118 6.16 6.40 -13.34
N GLY A 119 6.18 5.81 -14.54
CA GLY A 119 6.06 4.35 -14.74
C GLY A 119 7.38 3.58 -14.74
N GLU A 120 8.53 4.25 -14.91
CA GLU A 120 9.82 3.58 -15.02
C GLU A 120 10.51 3.26 -13.69
N VAL A 121 9.96 3.70 -12.57
CA VAL A 121 10.53 3.41 -11.23
C VAL A 121 10.01 2.09 -10.64
N GLU A 122 9.01 1.45 -11.26
CA GLU A 122 8.43 0.18 -10.79
C GLU A 122 9.22 -1.08 -11.23
N GLY A 123 10.35 -0.93 -11.92
CA GLY A 123 11.11 -2.05 -12.52
C GLY A 123 12.48 -2.34 -11.92
N ALA A 124 12.89 -1.66 -10.83
CA ALA A 124 14.21 -1.87 -10.22
C ALA A 124 14.10 -1.93 -8.70
N ILE A 125 13.70 -3.05 -8.19
CA ILE A 125 14.23 -3.77 -6.99
C ILE A 125 13.42 -5.05 -6.89
#